data_76f73b0fcb24bdb0a86f2bee40b5f43c
#
_entry.id   76f73b0fcb24bdb0a86f2bee40b5f43c
#
_cell.length_a   1.000
_cell.length_b   1.000
_cell.length_c   1.000
_cell.angle_alpha   90.00
_cell.angle_beta   90.00
_cell.angle_gamma   90.00
#
_symmetry.space_group_name_H-M   'P 1'
#
loop_
_entity.id
_entity.type
_entity.pdbx_description
1 polymer ?
#
loop_
_entity_poly.entity_id
_entity_poly.type
_entity_poly.pdbx_seq_one_letter_code
_entity_poly.pdbx_strand_id
1 'polypeptide(L)'
;MRWERQIRLVDKVHQINKKRGIEGKEIPVSPKLAIPMLENASLEENDILQDLWAKLMSSAQGEFTSAAVRSAFIDIIKQLEVIDVRLLDSLFNGYVKAVGEANIHSETPRRISFPNIWYVPLLQVELKTTS
;
A
#
# COMPACT_ATOMS: atom_id res chain seq x y z
N MET A 1 7.50 12.79 -19.20
CA MET A 1 8.39 13.69 -18.45
C MET A 1 8.28 13.44 -16.95
N ARG A 2 9.32 13.73 -16.22
CA ARG A 2 9.41 13.45 -14.78
C ARG A 2 8.33 14.17 -13.96
N TRP A 3 8.08 15.43 -14.26
CA TRP A 3 7.06 16.21 -13.52
C TRP A 3 5.65 15.72 -13.77
N GLU A 4 5.35 15.20 -14.95
CA GLU A 4 4.04 14.59 -15.25
C GLU A 4 3.82 13.34 -14.40
N ARG A 5 4.87 12.55 -14.22
CA ARG A 5 4.80 11.35 -13.36
C ARG A 5 4.60 11.73 -11.90
N GLN A 6 5.21 12.83 -11.46
CA GLN A 6 5.01 13.34 -10.10
C GLN A 6 3.56 13.78 -9.88
N ILE A 7 2.97 14.50 -10.83
CA ILE A 7 1.56 14.90 -10.76
C ILE A 7 0.66 13.67 -10.71
N ARG A 8 0.92 12.70 -11.57
CA ARG A 8 0.15 11.45 -11.59
C ARG A 8 0.27 10.70 -10.27
N LEU A 9 1.44 10.66 -9.70
CA LEU A 9 1.67 10.05 -8.39
C LEU A 9 0.84 10.73 -7.30
N VAL A 10 0.88 12.05 -7.26
CA VAL A 10 0.11 12.83 -6.27
C VAL A 10 -1.38 12.57 -6.42
N ASP A 11 -1.89 12.55 -7.64
CA ASP A 11 -3.30 12.23 -7.90
C ASP A 11 -3.66 10.83 -7.41
N LYS A 12 -2.80 9.84 -7.65
CA LYS A 12 -3.01 8.47 -7.17
C LYS A 12 -3.03 8.40 -5.66
N VAL A 13 -2.10 9.07 -4.99
CA VAL A 13 -2.05 9.14 -3.52
C VAL A 13 -3.33 9.79 -2.99
N HIS A 14 -3.75 10.87 -3.60
CA HIS A 14 -4.96 11.58 -3.18
C HIS A 14 -6.21 10.70 -3.31
N GLN A 15 -6.34 9.96 -4.41
CA GLN A 15 -7.45 9.03 -4.60
C GLN A 15 -7.42 7.88 -3.57
N ILE A 16 -6.25 7.35 -3.27
CA ILE A 16 -6.10 6.30 -2.25
C ILE A 16 -6.50 6.85 -0.88
N ASN A 17 -6.03 8.03 -0.52
CA ASN A 17 -6.34 8.67 0.76
C ASN A 17 -7.85 8.92 0.89
N LYS A 18 -8.49 9.34 -0.19
CA LYS A 18 -9.93 9.54 -0.23
C LYS A 18 -10.69 8.24 0.02
N LYS A 19 -10.29 7.15 -0.63
CA LYS A 19 -10.88 5.82 -0.44
C LYS A 19 -10.67 5.31 0.98
N ARG A 20 -9.54 5.61 1.59
CA ARG A 20 -9.22 5.20 2.96
C ARG A 20 -9.89 6.08 4.02
N GLY A 21 -10.49 7.20 3.63
CA GLY A 21 -11.13 8.13 4.54
C GLY A 21 -10.16 8.96 5.38
N ILE A 22 -8.91 9.08 4.94
CA ILE A 22 -7.89 9.90 5.63
C ILE A 22 -7.67 11.26 4.95
N GLU A 23 -8.44 11.59 3.93
CA GLU A 23 -8.37 12.88 3.27
C GLU A 23 -8.59 14.01 4.27
N GLY A 24 -7.66 14.96 4.31
CA GLY A 24 -7.66 16.04 5.29
C GLY A 24 -7.13 15.66 6.68
N LYS A 25 -6.77 14.40 6.87
CA LYS A 25 -6.23 13.89 8.14
C LYS A 25 -4.82 13.31 7.97
N GLU A 26 -4.20 13.59 6.83
CA GLU A 26 -2.85 13.10 6.53
C GLU A 26 -1.84 13.70 7.51
N ILE A 27 -0.93 12.87 8.00
CA ILE A 27 0.18 13.32 8.83
C ILE A 27 1.41 13.62 7.98
N PRO A 28 2.30 14.50 8.42
CA PRO A 28 3.54 14.79 7.70
C PRO A 28 4.41 13.54 7.61
N VAL A 29 5.02 13.35 6.43
CA VAL A 29 5.99 12.28 6.21
C VAL A 29 7.40 12.83 6.42
N SER A 30 8.23 12.09 7.15
CA SER A 30 9.62 12.47 7.35
C SER A 30 10.34 12.65 6.00
N PRO A 31 11.14 13.72 5.81
CA PRO A 31 11.90 13.90 4.57
C PRO A 31 12.79 12.71 4.23
N LYS A 32 13.30 12.01 5.22
CA LYS A 32 14.12 10.81 5.05
C LYS A 32 13.37 9.70 4.27
N LEU A 33 12.05 9.64 4.41
CA LEU A 33 11.20 8.71 3.69
C LEU A 33 10.60 9.35 2.44
N ALA A 34 10.09 10.57 2.56
CA ALA A 34 9.36 11.24 1.48
C ALA A 34 10.25 11.51 0.25
N ILE A 35 11.47 12.00 0.45
CA ILE A 35 12.35 12.36 -0.65
C ILE A 35 12.72 11.13 -1.50
N PRO A 36 13.24 10.03 -0.93
CA PRO A 36 13.51 8.83 -1.71
C PRO A 36 12.28 8.24 -2.40
N MET A 37 11.13 8.27 -1.74
CA MET A 37 9.88 7.78 -2.35
C MET A 37 9.49 8.61 -3.57
N LEU A 38 9.51 9.93 -3.45
CA LEU A 38 9.17 10.83 -4.55
C LEU A 38 10.16 10.71 -5.71
N GLU A 39 11.45 10.63 -5.41
CA GLU A 39 12.48 10.49 -6.44
C GLU A 39 12.30 9.18 -7.23
N ASN A 40 12.15 8.06 -6.55
CA ASN A 40 11.99 6.77 -7.20
C ASN A 40 10.67 6.65 -7.95
N ALA A 41 9.60 7.13 -7.35
CA ALA A 41 8.28 7.11 -7.99
C ALA A 41 8.23 7.99 -9.24
N SER A 42 8.97 9.10 -9.25
CA SER A 42 9.04 9.99 -10.43
C SER A 42 9.82 9.39 -11.60
N LEU A 43 10.66 8.42 -11.31
CA LEU A 43 11.42 7.69 -12.35
C LEU A 43 10.66 6.47 -12.86
N GLU A 44 9.63 6.05 -12.17
CA GLU A 44 8.87 4.84 -12.51
C GLU A 44 7.95 5.10 -13.69
N GLU A 45 8.18 4.37 -14.79
CA GLU A 45 7.38 4.47 -16.01
C GLU A 45 6.17 3.52 -16.00
N ASN A 46 6.29 2.42 -15.25
CA ASN A 46 5.24 1.42 -15.20
C ASN A 46 4.13 1.84 -14.22
N ASP A 47 2.90 1.80 -14.70
CA ASP A 47 1.74 2.26 -13.95
C ASP A 47 1.46 1.39 -12.71
N ILE A 48 1.67 0.09 -12.83
CA ILE A 48 1.47 -0.86 -11.71
C ILE A 48 2.47 -0.60 -10.59
N LEU A 49 3.73 -0.39 -10.94
CA LEU A 49 4.77 -0.07 -9.97
C LEU A 49 4.58 1.32 -9.38
N GLN A 50 4.09 2.27 -10.17
CA GLN A 50 3.74 3.60 -9.67
C GLN A 50 2.61 3.53 -8.65
N ASP A 51 1.64 2.63 -8.85
CA ASP A 51 0.57 2.38 -7.88
C ASP A 51 1.13 1.87 -6.54
N LEU A 52 2.15 1.03 -6.56
CA LEU A 52 2.83 0.59 -5.35
C LEU A 52 3.47 1.75 -4.60
N TRP A 53 4.16 2.64 -5.31
CA TRP A 53 4.73 3.83 -4.69
C TRP A 53 3.65 4.73 -4.08
N ALA A 54 2.52 4.87 -4.77
CA ALA A 54 1.39 5.65 -4.26
C ALA A 54 0.80 5.02 -2.99
N LYS A 55 0.66 3.70 -2.96
CA LYS A 55 0.17 2.98 -1.78
C LYS A 55 1.13 3.13 -0.59
N LEU A 56 2.43 3.04 -0.82
CA LEU A 56 3.44 3.23 0.22
C LEU A 56 3.38 4.66 0.77
N MET A 57 3.29 5.66 -0.10
CA MET A 57 3.18 7.07 0.30
C MET A 57 1.91 7.30 1.12
N SER A 58 0.77 6.79 0.67
CA SER A 58 -0.49 6.88 1.40
C SER A 58 -0.39 6.25 2.79
N SER A 59 0.26 5.09 2.89
CA SER A 59 0.49 4.41 4.18
C SER A 59 1.34 5.26 5.11
N ALA A 60 2.35 5.94 4.59
CA ALA A 60 3.20 6.84 5.38
C ALA A 60 2.43 8.08 5.89
N GLN A 61 1.38 8.49 5.20
CA GLN A 61 0.53 9.62 5.58
C GLN A 61 -0.59 9.25 6.55
N GLY A 62 -0.80 7.97 6.81
CA GLY A 62 -1.85 7.51 7.72
C GLY A 62 -1.34 7.45 9.16
N GLU A 63 -2.14 7.98 10.11
CA GLU A 63 -1.79 7.97 11.52
C GLU A 63 -1.52 6.56 12.06
N PHE A 64 -2.33 5.59 11.65
CA PHE A 64 -2.23 4.21 12.14
C PHE A 64 -1.27 3.33 11.35
N THR A 65 -0.86 3.77 10.16
CA THR A 65 -0.01 2.97 9.25
C THR A 65 1.41 3.51 9.14
N SER A 66 1.64 4.78 9.50
CA SER A 66 2.93 5.45 9.30
C SER A 66 4.08 4.78 10.03
N ALA A 67 3.85 4.28 11.24
CA ALA A 67 4.90 3.63 12.04
C ALA A 67 5.45 2.34 11.41
N ALA A 68 4.66 1.69 10.55
CA ALA A 68 5.05 0.47 9.87
C ALA A 68 5.86 0.73 8.59
N VAL A 69 5.85 1.97 8.07
CA VAL A 69 6.58 2.31 6.85
C VAL A 69 8.05 2.53 7.18
N ARG A 70 8.91 1.73 6.57
CA ARG A 70 10.35 1.76 6.79
C ARG A 70 11.10 2.04 5.49
N SER A 71 12.28 2.64 5.62
CA SER A 71 13.15 2.90 4.47
C SER A 71 13.52 1.62 3.71
N ALA A 72 13.57 0.47 4.39
CA ALA A 72 13.83 -0.81 3.75
C ALA A 72 12.80 -1.15 2.66
N PHE A 73 11.55 -0.72 2.81
CA PHE A 73 10.50 -0.97 1.81
C PHE A 73 10.76 -0.20 0.51
N ILE A 74 11.37 0.97 0.61
CA ILE A 74 11.79 1.74 -0.56
C ILE A 74 12.79 0.92 -1.38
N ASP A 75 13.78 0.34 -0.72
CA ASP A 75 14.78 -0.49 -1.37
C ASP A 75 14.18 -1.73 -2.03
N ILE A 76 13.20 -2.34 -1.38
CA ILE A 76 12.50 -3.51 -1.92
C ILE A 76 11.73 -3.12 -3.19
N ILE A 77 10.94 -2.05 -3.15
CA ILE A 77 10.13 -1.63 -4.30
C ILE A 77 11.00 -1.24 -5.48
N LYS A 78 12.15 -0.61 -5.24
CA LYS A 78 13.11 -0.27 -6.30
C LYS A 78 13.56 -1.49 -7.11
N GLN A 79 13.58 -2.66 -6.49
CA GLN A 79 14.03 -3.91 -7.11
C GLN A 79 12.91 -4.72 -7.74
N LEU A 80 11.64 -4.37 -7.48
CA LEU A 80 10.50 -5.13 -8.00
C LEU A 80 10.24 -4.84 -9.47
N GLU A 81 9.95 -5.90 -10.21
CA GLU A 81 9.41 -5.83 -11.56
C GLU A 81 7.91 -6.13 -11.53
N VAL A 82 7.23 -5.87 -12.66
CA VAL A 82 5.77 -6.11 -12.76
C VAL A 82 5.41 -7.56 -12.44
N ILE A 83 6.23 -8.50 -12.89
CA ILE A 83 5.98 -9.92 -12.60
C ILE A 83 6.02 -10.22 -11.11
N ASP A 84 6.92 -9.58 -10.38
CA ASP A 84 7.02 -9.75 -8.93
C ASP A 84 5.77 -9.25 -8.23
N VAL A 85 5.25 -8.10 -8.66
CA VAL A 85 4.03 -7.50 -8.10
C VAL A 85 2.83 -8.41 -8.35
N ARG A 86 2.70 -8.94 -9.55
CA ARG A 86 1.61 -9.87 -9.91
C ARG A 86 1.68 -11.15 -9.10
N LEU A 87 2.87 -11.68 -8.88
CA LEU A 87 3.07 -12.86 -8.04
C LEU A 87 2.68 -12.59 -6.59
N LEU A 88 3.11 -11.46 -6.04
CA LEU A 88 2.77 -11.06 -4.67
C LEU A 88 1.26 -10.87 -4.50
N ASP A 89 0.60 -10.20 -5.46
CA ASP A 89 -0.85 -10.01 -5.43
C ASP A 89 -1.59 -11.36 -5.50
N SER A 90 -1.14 -12.27 -6.36
CA SER A 90 -1.75 -13.61 -6.48
C SER A 90 -1.58 -14.41 -5.20
N LEU A 91 -0.40 -14.38 -4.60
CA LEU A 91 -0.14 -15.05 -3.33
C LEU A 91 -0.98 -14.47 -2.21
N PHE A 92 -1.07 -13.15 -2.14
CA PHE A 92 -1.86 -12.48 -1.12
C PHE A 92 -3.35 -12.75 -1.27
N ASN A 93 -3.89 -12.64 -2.49
CA ASN A 93 -5.30 -12.91 -2.75
C ASN A 93 -5.66 -14.37 -2.43
N GLY A 94 -4.79 -15.30 -2.79
CA GLY A 94 -4.94 -16.71 -2.44
C GLY A 94 -4.93 -16.92 -0.93
N TYR A 95 -4.06 -16.25 -0.23
CA TYR A 95 -3.97 -16.30 1.23
C TYR A 95 -5.21 -15.72 1.90
N VAL A 96 -5.64 -14.53 1.49
CA VAL A 96 -6.84 -13.87 2.04
C VAL A 96 -8.07 -14.74 1.84
N LYS A 97 -8.21 -15.34 0.66
CA LYS A 97 -9.31 -16.26 0.35
C LYS A 97 -9.28 -17.48 1.27
N ALA A 98 -8.12 -18.11 1.44
CA ALA A 98 -7.96 -19.28 2.30
C ALA A 98 -8.27 -18.97 3.76
N VAL A 99 -7.80 -17.81 4.26
CA VAL A 99 -8.08 -17.37 5.62
C VAL A 99 -9.55 -17.02 5.80
N GLY A 100 -10.16 -16.38 4.80
CA GLY A 100 -11.61 -16.08 4.80
C GLY A 100 -12.43 -17.35 4.89
N GLU A 101 -12.10 -18.37 4.11
CA GLU A 101 -12.77 -19.68 4.14
C GLU A 101 -12.55 -20.39 5.48
N ALA A 102 -11.34 -20.32 6.05
CA ALA A 102 -11.02 -20.92 7.34
C ALA A 102 -11.78 -20.24 8.49
N ASN A 103 -11.97 -18.92 8.42
CA ASN A 103 -12.68 -18.16 9.43
C ASN A 103 -14.19 -18.40 9.45
N ILE A 104 -14.76 -18.92 8.38
CA ILE A 104 -16.15 -19.37 8.35
C ILE A 104 -16.35 -20.57 9.29
N HIS A 105 -15.29 -21.34 9.55
CA HIS A 105 -15.34 -22.56 10.35
C HIS A 105 -14.69 -22.42 11.74
N SER A 106 -14.08 -21.28 12.05
CA SER A 106 -13.44 -21.05 13.35
C SER A 106 -13.99 -19.79 14.02
N GLU A 107 -14.43 -19.92 15.24
CA GLU A 107 -14.99 -18.80 16.03
C GLU A 107 -13.91 -17.84 16.55
N THR A 108 -12.64 -18.13 16.36
CA THR A 108 -11.55 -17.27 16.84
C THR A 108 -10.83 -16.61 15.67
N PRO A 109 -10.87 -15.27 15.59
CA PRO A 109 -10.08 -14.57 14.59
C PRO A 109 -8.60 -14.80 14.84
N ARG A 110 -7.92 -15.47 13.93
CA ARG A 110 -6.48 -15.64 14.00
C ARG A 110 -5.82 -14.31 13.64
N ARG A 111 -4.94 -13.85 14.50
CA ARG A 111 -4.08 -12.71 14.20
C ARG A 111 -3.18 -13.06 13.03
N ILE A 112 -3.39 -12.35 11.93
CA ILE A 112 -2.53 -12.47 10.77
C ILE A 112 -1.36 -11.53 11.02
N SER A 113 -0.17 -12.08 11.26
CA SER A 113 1.04 -11.31 11.52
C SER A 113 1.83 -11.08 10.22
N PHE A 114 1.21 -10.44 9.23
CA PHE A 114 1.93 -9.95 8.06
C PHE A 114 2.23 -8.47 8.22
N PRO A 115 3.38 -7.98 7.71
CA PRO A 115 3.57 -6.55 7.57
C PRO A 115 2.59 -6.02 6.53
N ASN A 116 1.44 -5.51 6.98
CA ASN A 116 0.27 -5.22 6.16
C ASN A 116 0.27 -3.83 5.54
N ILE A 117 1.43 -3.24 5.28
CA ILE A 117 1.51 -1.87 4.81
C ILE A 117 0.76 -1.67 3.49
N TRP A 118 0.76 -2.69 2.64
CA TRP A 118 0.15 -2.60 1.31
C TRP A 118 -1.28 -3.10 1.29
N TYR A 119 -1.65 -3.89 2.29
CA TYR A 119 -2.91 -4.63 2.29
C TYR A 119 -3.92 -4.11 3.30
N VAL A 120 -3.51 -3.25 4.23
CA VAL A 120 -4.40 -2.69 5.23
C VAL A 120 -5.64 -2.02 4.61
N PRO A 121 -5.55 -1.23 3.52
CA PRO A 121 -6.73 -0.67 2.89
C PRO A 121 -7.66 -1.73 2.30
N LEU A 122 -7.11 -2.80 1.72
CA LEU A 122 -7.90 -3.90 1.15
C LEU A 122 -8.59 -4.72 2.23
N LEU A 123 -7.89 -5.03 3.32
CA LEU A 123 -8.45 -5.74 4.45
C LEU A 123 -9.58 -4.95 5.12
N GLN A 124 -9.41 -3.64 5.26
CA GLN A 124 -10.46 -2.79 5.83
C GLN A 124 -11.70 -2.73 4.95
N VAL A 125 -11.53 -2.71 3.63
CA VAL A 125 -12.66 -2.73 2.68
C VAL A 125 -13.40 -4.06 2.76
N GLU A 126 -12.68 -5.18 2.80
CA GLU A 126 -13.30 -6.51 2.91
C GLU A 126 -14.02 -6.71 4.24
N LEU A 127 -13.46 -6.25 5.34
CA LEU A 127 -14.11 -6.32 6.65
C LEU A 127 -15.39 -5.48 6.70
N LYS A 128 -15.45 -4.36 5.98
CA LYS A 128 -16.65 -3.52 5.87
C LYS A 128 -17.73 -4.15 4.97
N THR A 129 -17.32 -4.97 4.00
CA THR A 129 -18.26 -5.63 3.08
C THR A 129 -18.81 -6.95 3.63
N THR A 130 -18.16 -7.55 4.61
CA THR A 130 -18.59 -8.81 5.24
C THR A 130 -19.38 -8.63 6.52
N SER A 131 -19.53 -7.40 6.96
CA SER A 131 -20.40 -7.06 8.11
C SER A 131 -21.81 -6.61 7.62
#